data_f5e0d10de018ef7fe5daf899216782d1
#
_entry.id   f5e0d10de018ef7fe5daf899216782d1
#
_cell.length_a   1.000
_cell.length_b   1.000
_cell.length_c   1.000
_cell.angle_alpha   90.00
_cell.angle_beta   90.00
_cell.angle_gamma   90.00
#
_symmetry.space_group_name_H-M   'P 1'
#
loop_
_entity.id
_entity.type
_entity.pdbx_description
1 polymer ?
#
loop_
_entity_poly.entity_id
_entity_poly.type
_entity_poly.pdbx_seq_one_letter_code
_entity_poly.pdbx_strand_id
1 'polypeptide(L)'
;MAWPGPLLLKDRKGRAYLVFPKEGGVFHHHKGSVPHEALLEAGPGGVVRTHLGEELSVHRPTLEEYLLHMKRSATPTYPKDASAMVTLLDLAPGMRVLEAGTGSGGLTLFLARAVGEKGLVESYEARPHHLAQAERNVRAFWQVENVRF
;
A
#
# COMPACT_ATOMS: atom_id res chain seq x y z
N MET A 1 9.11 7.37 -15.32
CA MET A 1 8.20 8.15 -14.45
C MET A 1 8.48 7.80 -13.00
N ALA A 2 8.61 8.79 -12.14
CA ALA A 2 8.81 8.57 -10.71
C ALA A 2 7.59 7.85 -10.10
N TRP A 3 7.83 6.92 -9.18
CA TRP A 3 6.78 6.26 -8.44
C TRP A 3 6.07 7.26 -7.51
N PRO A 4 4.76 7.53 -7.70
CA PRO A 4 4.05 8.54 -6.91
C PRO A 4 3.49 8.03 -5.58
N GLY A 5 3.67 6.74 -5.31
CA GLY A 5 3.10 6.06 -4.14
C GLY A 5 4.05 5.98 -2.94
N PRO A 6 3.68 5.20 -1.93
CA PRO A 6 4.52 4.98 -0.76
C PRO A 6 5.82 4.26 -1.10
N LEU A 7 6.82 4.47 -0.25
CA LEU A 7 8.10 3.77 -0.31
C LEU A 7 8.20 2.78 0.85
N LEU A 8 8.89 1.68 0.62
CA LEU A 8 9.25 0.72 1.66
C LEU A 8 10.75 0.81 1.90
N LEU A 9 11.14 1.10 3.13
CA LEU A 9 12.54 1.14 3.53
C LEU A 9 12.89 -0.15 4.25
N LYS A 10 14.04 -0.73 3.94
CA LYS A 10 14.54 -1.92 4.64
C LYS A 10 15.92 -1.62 5.24
N ASP A 11 16.07 -1.94 6.53
CA ASP A 11 17.35 -1.84 7.19
C ASP A 11 18.20 -3.12 6.98
N ARG A 12 19.43 -3.12 7.46
CA ARG A 12 20.36 -4.25 7.32
C ARG A 12 19.87 -5.53 8.01
N LYS A 13 18.96 -5.41 8.96
CA LYS A 13 18.34 -6.56 9.66
C LYS A 13 17.08 -7.05 8.96
N GLY A 14 16.72 -6.44 7.81
CA GLY A 14 15.53 -6.81 7.04
C GLY A 14 14.23 -6.26 7.60
N ARG A 15 14.26 -5.37 8.59
CA ARG A 15 13.06 -4.71 9.08
C ARG A 15 12.57 -3.70 8.04
N ALA A 16 11.27 -3.73 7.79
CA ALA A 16 10.65 -2.90 6.76
C ALA A 16 9.78 -1.80 7.37
N TYR A 17 9.79 -0.64 6.73
CA TYR A 17 9.07 0.56 7.16
C TYR A 17 8.37 1.18 5.97
N LEU A 18 7.06 1.35 6.07
CA LEU A 18 6.26 2.03 5.04
C LEU A 18 6.29 3.53 5.27
N VAL A 19 6.68 4.28 4.25
CA VAL A 19 6.80 5.74 4.31
C VAL A 19 5.99 6.37 3.20
N PHE A 20 5.22 7.40 3.53
CA PHE A 20 4.52 8.25 2.58
C PHE A 20 5.29 9.56 2.44
N PRO A 21 6.15 9.69 1.41
CA PRO A 21 6.99 10.87 1.27
C PRO A 21 6.18 12.15 1.12
N LYS A 22 6.60 13.20 1.81
CA LYS A 22 6.00 14.53 1.74
C LYS A 22 7.06 15.60 1.89
N GLU A 23 6.78 16.78 1.36
CA GLU A 23 7.64 17.94 1.53
C GLU A 23 7.88 18.25 2.99
N GLY A 24 9.14 18.49 3.36
CA GLY A 24 9.57 18.78 4.74
C GLY A 24 9.44 17.59 5.70
N GLY A 25 9.05 16.40 5.22
CA GLY A 25 8.95 15.22 6.06
C GLY A 25 10.32 14.64 6.43
N VAL A 26 10.34 13.90 7.54
CA VAL A 26 11.53 13.20 8.02
C VAL A 26 11.13 11.79 8.46
N PHE A 27 11.86 10.79 7.98
CA PHE A 27 11.74 9.43 8.47
C PHE A 27 12.68 9.23 9.65
N HIS A 28 12.13 8.70 10.75
CA HIS A 28 12.87 8.41 11.97
C HIS A 28 13.09 6.92 12.15
N HIS A 29 14.34 6.53 12.25
CA HIS A 29 14.79 5.18 12.59
C HIS A 29 15.50 5.25 13.96
N HIS A 30 15.55 4.16 14.72
CA HIS A 30 16.25 4.14 16.01
C HIS A 30 17.77 4.44 15.90
N LYS A 31 18.33 4.32 14.69
CA LYS A 31 19.72 4.68 14.36
C LYS A 31 19.81 5.92 13.48
N GLY A 32 18.98 6.92 13.73
CA GLY A 32 19.02 8.19 13.03
C GLY A 32 17.86 8.46 12.11
N SER A 33 17.90 9.56 11.39
CA SER A 33 16.82 10.03 10.55
C SER A 33 17.28 10.35 9.14
N VAL A 34 16.32 10.36 8.21
CA VAL A 34 16.54 10.70 6.79
C VAL A 34 15.42 11.65 6.35
N PRO A 35 15.74 12.79 5.71
CA PRO A 35 14.71 13.65 5.11
C PRO A 35 13.98 12.91 3.98
N HIS A 36 12.68 13.18 3.82
CA HIS A 36 11.90 12.57 2.74
C HIS A 36 12.41 12.94 1.35
N GLU A 37 12.99 14.14 1.19
CA GLU A 37 13.62 14.57 -0.07
C GLU A 37 14.72 13.61 -0.50
N ALA A 38 15.54 13.11 0.45
CA ALA A 38 16.60 12.13 0.14
C ALA A 38 16.03 10.79 -0.31
N LEU A 39 14.88 10.38 0.26
CA LEU A 39 14.18 9.15 -0.17
C LEU A 39 13.64 9.30 -1.59
N LEU A 40 13.06 10.45 -1.91
CA LEU A 40 12.54 10.74 -3.25
C LEU A 40 13.64 10.82 -4.30
N GLU A 41 14.79 11.42 -3.95
CA GLU A 41 15.95 11.52 -4.83
C GLU A 41 16.56 10.14 -5.12
N ALA A 42 16.71 9.29 -4.10
CA ALA A 42 17.22 7.94 -4.27
C ALA A 42 16.24 7.07 -5.09
N GLY A 43 14.94 7.18 -4.81
CA GLY A 43 13.89 6.41 -5.48
C GLY A 43 13.98 4.90 -5.24
N PRO A 44 13.01 4.15 -5.75
CA PRO A 44 13.04 2.68 -5.68
C PRO A 44 14.28 2.10 -6.35
N GLY A 45 14.96 1.19 -5.65
CA GLY A 45 16.25 0.61 -6.06
C GLY A 45 17.47 1.35 -5.51
N GLY A 46 17.25 2.52 -4.91
CA GLY A 46 18.32 3.32 -4.29
C GLY A 46 18.62 2.92 -2.85
N VAL A 47 19.62 3.59 -2.30
CA VAL A 47 20.07 3.45 -0.91
C VAL A 47 20.24 4.83 -0.31
N VAL A 48 19.82 5.00 0.93
CA VAL A 48 20.03 6.21 1.72
C VAL A 48 20.74 5.87 3.02
N ARG A 49 21.33 6.87 3.65
CA ARG A 49 21.95 6.73 4.97
C ARG A 49 21.31 7.72 5.94
N THR A 50 21.03 7.26 7.15
CA THR A 50 20.64 8.16 8.23
C THR A 50 21.80 9.07 8.60
N HIS A 51 21.53 10.16 9.31
CA HIS A 51 22.58 11.06 9.79
C HIS A 51 23.57 10.36 10.75
N LEU A 52 23.21 9.21 11.31
CA LEU A 52 24.09 8.38 12.15
C LEU A 52 24.72 7.21 11.37
N GLY A 53 24.58 7.16 10.04
CA GLY A 53 25.26 6.21 9.18
C GLY A 53 24.55 4.87 8.93
N GLU A 54 23.33 4.66 9.44
CA GLU A 54 22.57 3.45 9.13
C GLU A 54 22.11 3.47 7.68
N GLU A 55 22.36 2.38 6.99
CA GLU A 55 21.99 2.20 5.59
C GLU A 55 20.58 1.61 5.46
N LEU A 56 19.79 2.25 4.61
CA LEU A 56 18.42 1.83 4.30
C LEU A 56 18.27 1.69 2.79
N SER A 57 17.83 0.54 2.34
CA SER A 57 17.45 0.34 0.93
C SER A 57 16.03 0.84 0.69
N VAL A 58 15.82 1.48 -0.46
CA VAL A 58 14.54 2.09 -0.85
C VAL A 58 13.85 1.20 -1.87
N HIS A 59 12.60 0.84 -1.62
CA HIS A 59 11.83 -0.04 -2.47
C HIS A 59 10.45 0.53 -2.79
N ARG A 60 9.92 0.15 -3.94
CA ARG A 60 8.48 0.21 -4.19
C ARG A 60 7.86 -1.01 -3.47
N PRO A 61 6.92 -0.82 -2.55
CA PRO A 61 6.29 -1.96 -1.88
C PRO A 61 5.50 -2.81 -2.87
N THR A 62 5.57 -4.12 -2.71
CA THR A 62 4.60 -5.02 -3.35
C THR A 62 3.23 -4.83 -2.70
N LEU A 63 2.18 -5.35 -3.34
CA LEU A 63 0.83 -5.29 -2.75
C LEU A 63 0.78 -6.01 -1.39
N GLU A 64 1.46 -7.14 -1.28
CA GLU A 64 1.58 -7.88 -0.02
C GLU A 64 2.28 -7.05 1.07
N GLU A 65 3.43 -6.49 0.76
CA GLU A 65 4.20 -5.65 1.68
C GLU A 65 3.39 -4.43 2.11
N TYR A 66 2.70 -3.79 1.17
CA TYR A 66 1.83 -2.66 1.49
C TYR A 66 0.70 -3.03 2.43
N LEU A 67 -0.03 -4.11 2.15
CA LEU A 67 -1.13 -4.59 2.99
C LEU A 67 -0.67 -4.91 4.41
N LEU A 68 0.51 -5.51 4.55
CA LEU A 68 1.06 -5.87 5.87
C LEU A 68 1.53 -4.67 6.69
N HIS A 69 1.82 -3.53 6.05
CA HIS A 69 2.35 -2.32 6.71
C HIS A 69 1.41 -1.12 6.70
N MET A 70 0.34 -1.14 5.91
CA MET A 70 -0.61 -0.02 5.86
C MET A 70 -1.33 0.17 7.19
N LYS A 71 -1.84 1.37 7.42
CA LYS A 71 -2.63 1.67 8.61
C LYS A 71 -3.94 0.88 8.60
N ARG A 72 -4.24 0.21 9.71
CA ARG A 72 -5.42 -0.65 9.85
C ARG A 72 -6.43 -0.03 10.81
N SER A 73 -7.69 -0.04 10.42
CA SER A 73 -8.84 0.26 11.29
C SER A 73 -9.63 -1.01 11.63
N ALA A 74 -9.42 -2.07 10.86
CA ALA A 74 -9.97 -3.41 11.05
C ALA A 74 -8.93 -4.45 10.65
N THR A 75 -9.11 -5.68 11.10
CA THR A 75 -8.26 -6.81 10.67
C THR A 75 -8.40 -7.00 9.16
N PRO A 76 -7.30 -6.95 8.39
CA PRO A 76 -7.37 -7.11 6.95
C PRO A 76 -7.55 -8.58 6.56
N THR A 77 -8.06 -8.82 5.37
CA THR A 77 -7.90 -10.11 4.70
C THR A 77 -6.45 -10.26 4.28
N TYR A 78 -5.79 -11.29 4.78
CA TYR A 78 -4.36 -11.50 4.48
C TYR A 78 -4.14 -11.96 3.03
N PRO A 79 -2.94 -11.72 2.47
CA PRO A 79 -2.64 -11.99 1.06
C PRO A 79 -2.97 -13.42 0.59
N LYS A 80 -2.70 -14.42 1.40
CA LYS A 80 -3.01 -15.82 1.05
C LYS A 80 -4.51 -16.05 0.83
N ASP A 81 -5.35 -15.46 1.68
CA ASP A 81 -6.81 -15.63 1.61
C ASP A 81 -7.37 -14.75 0.48
N ALA A 82 -6.89 -13.53 0.33
CA ALA A 82 -7.27 -12.65 -0.76
C ALA A 82 -6.94 -13.25 -2.15
N SER A 83 -5.77 -13.87 -2.27
CA SER A 83 -5.34 -14.56 -3.50
C SER A 83 -6.25 -15.76 -3.82
N ALA A 84 -6.60 -16.54 -2.80
CA ALA A 84 -7.54 -17.66 -2.96
C ALA A 84 -8.93 -17.17 -3.40
N MET A 85 -9.42 -16.07 -2.81
CA MET A 85 -10.71 -15.48 -3.19
C MET A 85 -10.72 -15.02 -4.65
N VAL A 86 -9.67 -14.34 -5.11
CA VAL A 86 -9.52 -13.91 -6.51
C VAL A 86 -9.60 -15.12 -7.45
N THR A 87 -8.91 -16.19 -7.10
CA THR A 87 -8.89 -17.42 -7.90
C THR A 87 -10.25 -18.13 -7.89
N LEU A 88 -10.86 -18.29 -6.71
CA LEU A 88 -12.14 -19.00 -6.57
C LEU A 88 -13.32 -18.25 -7.22
N LEU A 89 -13.25 -16.92 -7.26
CA LEU A 89 -14.23 -16.09 -7.96
C LEU A 89 -13.97 -16.00 -9.48
N ASP A 90 -12.90 -16.60 -9.96
CA ASP A 90 -12.47 -16.54 -11.35
C ASP A 90 -12.39 -15.10 -11.88
N LEU A 91 -11.85 -14.19 -11.05
CA LEU A 91 -11.76 -12.77 -11.41
C LEU A 91 -10.75 -12.54 -12.52
N ALA A 92 -11.17 -11.78 -13.52
CA ALA A 92 -10.37 -11.43 -14.69
C ALA A 92 -10.53 -9.94 -15.03
N PRO A 93 -9.58 -9.37 -15.80
CA PRO A 93 -9.67 -7.98 -16.23
C PRO A 93 -11.01 -7.66 -16.94
N GLY A 94 -11.60 -6.54 -16.56
CA GLY A 94 -12.88 -6.06 -17.09
C GLY A 94 -14.12 -6.49 -16.31
N MET A 95 -13.97 -7.40 -15.35
CA MET A 95 -15.10 -7.86 -14.54
C MET A 95 -15.54 -6.81 -13.51
N ARG A 96 -16.78 -6.96 -13.05
CA ARG A 96 -17.33 -6.20 -11.92
C ARG A 96 -17.47 -7.13 -10.73
N VAL A 97 -17.07 -6.65 -9.56
CA VAL A 97 -17.14 -7.40 -8.31
C VAL A 97 -17.71 -6.51 -7.19
N LEU A 98 -18.54 -7.13 -6.36
CA LEU A 98 -19.13 -6.49 -5.20
C LEU A 98 -18.46 -7.03 -3.94
N GLU A 99 -18.04 -6.12 -3.07
CA GLU A 99 -17.49 -6.42 -1.75
C GLU A 99 -18.38 -5.81 -0.67
N ALA A 100 -18.74 -6.59 0.33
CA ALA A 100 -19.44 -6.11 1.52
C ALA A 100 -18.57 -6.33 2.74
N GLY A 101 -18.25 -5.22 3.43
CA GLY A 101 -17.27 -5.18 4.50
C GLY A 101 -15.88 -4.76 3.99
N THR A 102 -15.73 -3.50 3.57
CA THR A 102 -14.46 -2.95 3.06
C THR A 102 -13.32 -3.06 4.07
N GLY A 103 -13.62 -2.90 5.36
CA GLY A 103 -12.65 -2.96 6.45
C GLY A 103 -11.53 -1.95 6.28
N SER A 104 -10.29 -2.44 6.21
CA SER A 104 -9.09 -1.59 5.98
C SER A 104 -8.76 -1.40 4.49
N GLY A 105 -9.49 -2.03 3.58
CA GLY A 105 -9.28 -1.95 2.13
C GLY A 105 -8.29 -2.97 1.57
N GLY A 106 -7.89 -3.97 2.36
CA GLY A 106 -6.93 -4.98 1.94
C GLY A 106 -7.42 -5.85 0.80
N LEU A 107 -8.58 -6.51 0.99
CA LEU A 107 -9.19 -7.30 -0.07
C LEU A 107 -9.57 -6.41 -1.26
N THR A 108 -10.06 -5.20 -1.01
CA THR A 108 -10.40 -4.22 -2.05
C THR A 108 -9.25 -4.01 -3.04
N LEU A 109 -8.02 -3.89 -2.54
CA LEU A 109 -6.82 -3.73 -3.38
C LEU A 109 -6.56 -4.95 -4.27
N PHE A 110 -6.70 -6.17 -3.74
CA PHE A 110 -6.56 -7.40 -4.53
C PHE A 110 -7.64 -7.50 -5.61
N LEU A 111 -8.87 -7.18 -5.27
CA LEU A 111 -9.99 -7.17 -6.22
C LEU A 111 -9.78 -6.13 -7.31
N ALA A 112 -9.44 -4.90 -6.94
CA ALA A 112 -9.19 -3.81 -7.89
C ALA A 112 -8.08 -4.16 -8.89
N ARG A 113 -7.00 -4.75 -8.41
CA ARG A 113 -5.89 -5.20 -9.24
C ARG A 113 -6.29 -6.34 -10.18
N ALA A 114 -7.08 -7.30 -9.68
CA ALA A 114 -7.51 -8.45 -10.49
C ALA A 114 -8.43 -8.04 -11.63
N VAL A 115 -9.39 -7.14 -11.39
CA VAL A 115 -10.32 -6.68 -12.43
C VAL A 115 -9.73 -5.61 -13.35
N GLY A 116 -8.66 -4.95 -12.92
CA GLY A 116 -7.90 -4.01 -13.73
C GLY A 116 -8.66 -2.74 -14.09
N GLU A 117 -8.04 -1.93 -14.94
CA GLU A 117 -8.50 -0.59 -15.31
C GLU A 117 -9.91 -0.58 -15.95
N LYS A 118 -10.26 -1.63 -16.68
CA LYS A 118 -11.57 -1.75 -17.34
C LYS A 118 -12.63 -2.42 -16.46
N GLY A 119 -12.25 -2.90 -15.28
CA GLY A 119 -13.15 -3.51 -14.31
C GLY A 119 -13.66 -2.51 -13.28
N LEU A 120 -14.48 -3.00 -12.35
CA LEU A 120 -15.03 -2.19 -11.27
C LEU A 120 -15.18 -3.01 -9.99
N VAL A 121 -14.71 -2.46 -8.88
CA VAL A 121 -15.02 -2.94 -7.53
C VAL A 121 -16.04 -1.99 -6.91
N GLU A 122 -17.17 -2.52 -6.47
CA GLU A 122 -18.15 -1.80 -5.65
C GLU A 122 -18.02 -2.32 -4.22
N SER A 123 -17.50 -1.47 -3.33
CA SER A 123 -17.19 -1.87 -1.95
C SER A 123 -18.05 -1.11 -0.95
N TYR A 124 -18.66 -1.84 -0.02
CA TYR A 124 -19.58 -1.32 0.97
C TYR A 124 -19.05 -1.55 2.38
N GLU A 125 -19.14 -0.53 3.22
CA GLU A 125 -18.75 -0.59 4.62
C GLU A 125 -19.76 0.21 5.46
N ALA A 126 -20.32 -0.45 6.48
CA ALA A 126 -21.32 0.16 7.35
C ALA A 126 -20.70 1.18 8.34
N ARG A 127 -19.40 1.06 8.64
CA ARG A 127 -18.72 1.89 9.62
C ARG A 127 -17.96 3.02 8.94
N PRO A 128 -18.37 4.31 9.11
CA PRO A 128 -17.77 5.43 8.38
C PRO A 128 -16.26 5.58 8.58
N HIS A 129 -15.75 5.31 9.79
CA HIS A 129 -14.32 5.44 10.07
C HIS A 129 -13.48 4.35 9.39
N HIS A 130 -14.02 3.13 9.24
CA HIS A 130 -13.38 2.07 8.45
C HIS A 130 -13.36 2.44 6.98
N LEU A 131 -14.49 2.90 6.45
CA LEU A 131 -14.61 3.32 5.06
C LEU A 131 -13.60 4.42 4.72
N ALA A 132 -13.51 5.45 5.56
CA ALA A 132 -12.57 6.55 5.36
C ALA A 132 -11.10 6.08 5.39
N GLN A 133 -10.75 5.15 6.27
CA GLN A 133 -9.39 4.60 6.31
C GLN A 133 -9.10 3.72 5.09
N ALA A 134 -10.06 2.87 4.70
CA ALA A 134 -9.93 2.03 3.52
C ALA A 134 -9.74 2.86 2.25
N GLU A 135 -10.53 3.91 2.09
CA GLU A 135 -10.43 4.82 0.95
C GLU A 135 -9.05 5.48 0.87
N ARG A 136 -8.51 5.96 2.00
CA ARG A 136 -7.13 6.48 2.07
C ARG A 136 -6.10 5.42 1.69
N ASN A 137 -6.23 4.21 2.24
CA ASN A 137 -5.30 3.12 1.96
C ASN A 137 -5.30 2.72 0.48
N VAL A 138 -6.48 2.59 -0.11
CA VAL A 138 -6.62 2.20 -1.52
C VAL A 138 -6.06 3.29 -2.44
N ARG A 139 -6.47 4.54 -2.23
CA ARG A 139 -6.02 5.67 -3.07
C ARG A 139 -4.52 5.95 -2.96
N ALA A 140 -3.91 5.69 -1.82
CA ALA A 140 -2.47 5.89 -1.63
C ALA A 140 -1.62 4.89 -2.41
N PHE A 141 -2.09 3.67 -2.59
CA PHE A 141 -1.34 2.62 -3.29
C PHE A 141 -1.79 2.42 -4.74
N TRP A 142 -3.10 2.36 -4.97
CA TRP A 142 -3.69 2.02 -6.25
C TRP A 142 -4.11 3.28 -7.01
N GLN A 143 -3.44 3.53 -8.14
CA GLN A 143 -3.60 4.77 -8.91
C GLN A 143 -4.69 4.69 -9.98
N VAL A 144 -5.37 3.54 -10.10
CA VAL A 144 -6.46 3.34 -11.06
C VAL A 144 -7.80 3.62 -10.38
N GLU A 145 -8.63 4.43 -11.02
CA GLU A 145 -9.96 4.75 -10.50
C GLU A 145 -11.00 3.69 -10.92
N ASN A 146 -10.88 2.51 -10.33
CA ASN A 146 -11.79 1.39 -10.57
C ASN A 146 -12.44 0.85 -9.29
N VAL A 147 -12.43 1.63 -8.23
CA VAL A 147 -13.11 1.30 -6.96
C VAL A 147 -14.13 2.37 -6.65
N ARG A 148 -15.34 1.94 -6.40
CA ARG A 148 -16.44 2.77 -5.89
C ARG A 148 -16.74 2.36 -4.45
N PHE A 149 -16.62 3.33 -3.57
CA PHE A 149 -16.94 3.17 -2.16
C PHE A 149 -18.34 3.67 -1.85
#